data_64bfcd3a94ffb87a5108ab2b59f12fba
#
_entry.id   64bfcd3a94ffb87a5108ab2b59f12fba
#
_cell.length_a   1.000
_cell.length_b   1.000
_cell.length_c   1.000
_cell.angle_alpha   90.00
_cell.angle_beta   90.00
_cell.angle_gamma   90.00
#
_symmetry.space_group_name_H-M   'P 1'
#
loop_
_entity.id
_entity.type
_entity.pdbx_description
1 polymer ?
#
loop_
_entity_poly.entity_id
_entity_poly.type
_entity_poly.pdbx_seq_one_letter_code
_entity_poly.pdbx_strand_id
1 'polypeptide(L)'
;MASIRNISILLFLVLGIANAKGNTNQQAKQPIQTFRPYNLAHRGACGEIPEETTHAYLRAIEIGADFIEADILASKDGQLVCFHDVTLDDTTDINDHTEFSDRKRTYEVERVNVTGYFVVDFTLEELKTLKVKQRYSFRDQQYNGKYSIITFEEYITIALNADRTVGIYPEIKNPVHVNEHVKWSNGKTFEDIFVETLLKYGYKGTYLSESWLKQPIFIQCFGPASLIYLSSKTDSPKIFLIDDVSVRTQDTNQSYAEITSDSYLSYISQYVVGIGPWKDTVVPPINNYLTPPTDLVERAHALNLEVHPYTFRNENKYLPFDFHQDPYQVTTGSIK
;
A
#
# COMPACT_ATOMS: atom_id res chain seq x y z
N MET A 1 -83.43 -22.02 -3.40
CA MET A 1 -82.49 -20.87 -3.45
C MET A 1 -81.65 -20.94 -2.21
N ALA A 2 -80.45 -21.48 -2.28
CA ALA A 2 -79.55 -21.68 -1.15
C ALA A 2 -78.29 -20.80 -1.39
N SER A 3 -78.06 -19.92 -0.42
CA SER A 3 -76.94 -19.01 -0.39
C SER A 3 -75.69 -19.74 0.08
N ILE A 4 -74.63 -19.73 -0.73
CA ILE A 4 -73.34 -20.29 -0.39
C ILE A 4 -72.51 -19.17 0.31
N ARG A 5 -72.21 -19.37 1.60
CA ARG A 5 -71.28 -18.51 2.35
C ARG A 5 -69.85 -18.94 2.06
N ASN A 6 -69.05 -18.02 1.57
CA ASN A 6 -67.61 -18.17 1.45
C ASN A 6 -66.98 -18.13 2.84
N ILE A 7 -66.27 -19.19 3.22
CA ILE A 7 -65.40 -19.23 4.39
C ILE A 7 -63.97 -19.02 3.89
N SER A 8 -63.41 -17.84 4.18
CA SER A 8 -61.99 -17.54 3.96
C SER A 8 -61.17 -18.17 5.10
N ILE A 9 -60.41 -19.19 4.76
CA ILE A 9 -59.42 -19.78 5.67
C ILE A 9 -58.16 -18.95 5.60
N LEU A 10 -57.84 -18.24 6.69
CA LEU A 10 -56.61 -17.48 6.85
C LEU A 10 -55.52 -18.47 7.36
N LEU A 11 -54.61 -18.82 6.45
CA LEU A 11 -53.47 -19.68 6.79
C LEU A 11 -52.37 -18.80 7.39
N PHE A 12 -52.15 -18.88 8.70
CA PHE A 12 -50.98 -18.30 9.35
C PHE A 12 -49.75 -19.18 9.12
N LEU A 13 -48.85 -18.76 8.21
CA LEU A 13 -47.54 -19.34 8.13
C LEU A 13 -46.67 -18.77 9.27
N VAL A 14 -46.45 -19.57 10.30
CA VAL A 14 -45.44 -19.31 11.32
C VAL A 14 -44.10 -19.67 10.70
N LEU A 15 -43.36 -18.69 10.21
CA LEU A 15 -41.95 -18.81 9.83
C LEU A 15 -41.14 -18.93 11.15
N GLY A 16 -40.81 -20.15 11.54
CA GLY A 16 -39.81 -20.41 12.55
C GLY A 16 -38.45 -19.92 12.05
N ILE A 17 -37.96 -18.82 12.62
CA ILE A 17 -36.57 -18.41 12.46
C ILE A 17 -35.73 -19.43 13.24
N ALA A 18 -35.29 -20.46 12.55
CA ALA A 18 -34.21 -21.31 13.06
C ALA A 18 -32.96 -20.44 13.13
N ASN A 19 -32.57 -20.05 14.35
CA ASN A 19 -31.22 -19.55 14.63
C ASN A 19 -30.23 -20.68 14.32
N ALA A 20 -29.83 -20.80 13.09
CA ALA A 20 -28.64 -21.53 12.73
C ALA A 20 -27.46 -20.75 13.33
N LYS A 21 -27.07 -21.09 14.58
CA LYS A 21 -25.71 -20.84 15.05
C LYS A 21 -24.81 -21.61 14.10
N GLY A 22 -24.38 -20.94 13.06
CA GLY A 22 -23.29 -21.41 12.21
C GLY A 22 -22.05 -21.51 13.11
N ASN A 23 -21.78 -22.74 13.54
CA ASN A 23 -20.49 -23.09 14.12
C ASN A 23 -19.49 -23.07 12.97
N THR A 24 -19.09 -21.88 12.54
CA THR A 24 -17.90 -21.72 11.72
C THR A 24 -16.71 -21.98 12.64
N ASN A 25 -16.29 -23.24 12.72
CA ASN A 25 -14.92 -23.59 13.07
C ASN A 25 -14.03 -23.00 11.95
N GLN A 26 -13.86 -21.69 11.93
CA GLN A 26 -12.78 -21.09 11.17
C GLN A 26 -11.51 -21.55 11.86
N GLN A 27 -10.88 -22.56 11.27
CA GLN A 27 -9.57 -23.04 11.73
C GLN A 27 -8.65 -21.80 11.73
N ALA A 28 -8.06 -21.48 12.88
CA ALA A 28 -7.20 -20.32 13.02
C ALA A 28 -6.10 -20.39 11.94
N LYS A 29 -5.94 -19.33 11.17
CA LYS A 29 -4.90 -19.26 10.14
C LYS A 29 -3.54 -19.49 10.77
N GLN A 30 -2.69 -20.23 10.06
CA GLN A 30 -1.30 -20.41 10.49
C GLN A 30 -0.60 -19.03 10.49
N PRO A 31 0.31 -18.76 11.44
CA PRO A 31 1.13 -17.57 11.43
C PRO A 31 1.88 -17.42 10.11
N ILE A 32 2.27 -16.17 9.76
CA ILE A 32 3.10 -15.95 8.58
C ILE A 32 4.44 -16.69 8.73
N GLN A 33 4.97 -17.15 7.62
CA GLN A 33 6.27 -17.85 7.60
C GLN A 33 7.42 -16.89 8.01
N THR A 34 8.51 -17.45 8.57
CA THR A 34 9.71 -16.69 8.99
C THR A 34 11.02 -17.36 8.54
N PHE A 35 10.96 -18.32 7.61
CA PHE A 35 12.12 -19.12 7.20
C PHE A 35 12.76 -18.68 5.88
N ARG A 36 12.15 -17.72 5.17
CA ARG A 36 12.68 -17.15 3.92
C ARG A 36 12.32 -15.64 3.85
N PRO A 37 13.00 -14.87 2.98
CA PRO A 37 12.59 -13.50 2.71
C PRO A 37 11.12 -13.40 2.28
N TYR A 38 10.45 -12.34 2.69
CA TYR A 38 9.07 -12.06 2.30
C TYR A 38 8.99 -11.58 0.85
N ASN A 39 7.95 -12.02 0.15
CA ASN A 39 7.55 -11.47 -1.13
C ASN A 39 6.46 -10.42 -0.90
N LEU A 40 6.79 -9.14 -1.15
CA LEU A 40 5.89 -8.02 -1.01
C LEU A 40 5.38 -7.60 -2.39
N ALA A 41 4.07 -7.75 -2.62
CA ALA A 41 3.44 -7.42 -3.91
C ALA A 41 3.18 -5.91 -4.00
N HIS A 42 4.11 -5.19 -4.62
CA HIS A 42 4.08 -3.73 -4.80
C HIS A 42 2.85 -3.29 -5.60
N ARG A 43 1.89 -2.64 -4.92
CA ARG A 43 0.56 -2.23 -5.44
C ARG A 43 -0.28 -3.40 -5.97
N GLY A 44 -0.10 -4.60 -5.38
CA GLY A 44 -0.69 -5.84 -5.84
C GLY A 44 0.04 -6.46 -7.04
N ALA A 45 -0.64 -7.29 -7.81
CA ALA A 45 -0.12 -7.88 -9.07
C ALA A 45 -0.15 -6.87 -10.22
N CYS A 46 0.47 -5.69 -10.02
CA CYS A 46 0.36 -4.53 -10.91
C CYS A 46 0.93 -4.75 -12.32
N GLY A 47 1.73 -5.79 -12.53
CA GLY A 47 2.19 -6.20 -13.85
C GLY A 47 1.09 -6.81 -14.74
N GLU A 48 0.07 -7.43 -14.11
CA GLU A 48 -1.04 -8.10 -14.80
C GLU A 48 -2.33 -7.26 -14.78
N ILE A 49 -2.63 -6.58 -13.66
CA ILE A 49 -3.89 -5.88 -13.39
C ILE A 49 -3.57 -4.44 -12.96
N PRO A 50 -4.40 -3.43 -13.30
CA PRO A 50 -4.18 -2.06 -12.82
C PRO A 50 -3.94 -2.01 -11.32
N GLU A 51 -2.88 -1.30 -10.94
CA GLU A 51 -2.39 -1.19 -9.56
C GLU A 51 -3.45 -0.66 -8.58
N GLU A 52 -3.27 -0.91 -7.29
CA GLU A 52 -4.10 -0.40 -6.19
C GLU A 52 -5.59 -0.83 -6.27
N THR A 53 -5.89 -1.94 -6.93
CA THR A 53 -7.25 -2.45 -7.07
C THR A 53 -7.49 -3.72 -6.28
N THR A 54 -8.75 -3.96 -5.89
CA THR A 54 -9.17 -5.23 -5.27
C THR A 54 -8.65 -6.44 -6.05
N HIS A 55 -8.76 -6.40 -7.37
CA HIS A 55 -8.37 -7.53 -8.23
C HIS A 55 -6.85 -7.72 -8.29
N ALA A 56 -6.07 -6.64 -8.29
CA ALA A 56 -4.61 -6.71 -8.22
C ALA A 56 -4.13 -7.34 -6.90
N TYR A 57 -4.77 -6.98 -5.79
CA TYR A 57 -4.44 -7.56 -4.47
C TYR A 57 -4.87 -9.02 -4.35
N LEU A 58 -6.09 -9.37 -4.78
CA LEU A 58 -6.55 -10.76 -4.79
C LEU A 58 -5.64 -11.63 -5.66
N ARG A 59 -5.24 -11.13 -6.83
CA ARG A 59 -4.30 -11.84 -7.71
C ARG A 59 -2.93 -12.03 -7.06
N ALA A 60 -2.40 -11.00 -6.39
CA ALA A 60 -1.15 -11.11 -5.64
C ALA A 60 -1.22 -12.19 -4.54
N ILE A 61 -2.32 -12.25 -3.80
CA ILE A 61 -2.55 -13.27 -2.77
C ILE A 61 -2.63 -14.68 -3.39
N GLU A 62 -3.33 -14.81 -4.51
CA GLU A 62 -3.47 -16.07 -5.26
C GLU A 62 -2.12 -16.63 -5.71
N ILE A 63 -1.23 -15.77 -6.25
CA ILE A 63 0.10 -16.18 -6.72
C ILE A 63 1.14 -16.29 -5.60
N GLY A 64 0.76 -16.12 -4.33
CA GLY A 64 1.56 -16.47 -3.16
C GLY A 64 2.35 -15.34 -2.52
N ALA A 65 2.01 -14.08 -2.75
CA ALA A 65 2.63 -12.96 -2.03
C ALA A 65 2.44 -13.10 -0.51
N ASP A 66 3.49 -12.86 0.27
CA ASP A 66 3.42 -12.87 1.74
C ASP A 66 2.74 -11.60 2.26
N PHE A 67 3.02 -10.47 1.62
CA PHE A 67 2.41 -9.17 1.89
C PHE A 67 1.83 -8.59 0.61
N ILE A 68 0.73 -7.89 0.75
CA ILE A 68 0.27 -6.93 -0.27
C ILE A 68 0.69 -5.53 0.17
N GLU A 69 1.19 -4.74 -0.76
CA GLU A 69 1.65 -3.38 -0.50
C GLU A 69 0.67 -2.38 -1.13
N ALA A 70 0.46 -1.24 -0.47
CA ALA A 70 -0.43 -0.18 -0.93
C ALA A 70 0.09 1.21 -0.56
N ASP A 71 -0.09 2.16 -1.48
CA ASP A 71 0.13 3.59 -1.26
C ASP A 71 -1.16 4.24 -0.75
N ILE A 72 -1.12 4.88 0.40
CA ILE A 72 -2.30 5.48 1.02
C ILE A 72 -2.25 7.00 0.89
N LEU A 73 -3.28 7.55 0.26
CA LEU A 73 -3.58 8.97 0.20
C LEU A 73 -4.93 9.26 0.88
N ALA A 74 -5.35 10.51 0.89
CA ALA A 74 -6.65 10.90 1.43
C ALA A 74 -7.47 11.70 0.41
N SER A 75 -8.77 11.46 0.38
CA SER A 75 -9.75 12.27 -0.32
C SER A 75 -9.97 13.63 0.37
N LYS A 76 -10.61 14.56 -0.30
CA LYS A 76 -10.99 15.88 0.21
C LYS A 76 -11.77 15.83 1.51
N ASP A 77 -12.60 14.83 1.70
CA ASP A 77 -13.42 14.57 2.87
C ASP A 77 -12.75 13.66 3.91
N GLY A 78 -11.43 13.45 3.78
CA GLY A 78 -10.61 12.75 4.77
C GLY A 78 -10.78 11.24 4.80
N GLN A 79 -11.28 10.63 3.71
CA GLN A 79 -11.33 9.18 3.59
C GLN A 79 -10.01 8.66 3.01
N LEU A 80 -9.44 7.63 3.63
CA LEU A 80 -8.19 7.05 3.16
C LEU A 80 -8.44 6.13 1.96
N VAL A 81 -7.65 6.32 0.89
CA VAL A 81 -7.76 5.58 -0.37
C VAL A 81 -6.42 4.99 -0.79
N CYS A 82 -6.47 3.86 -1.49
CA CYS A 82 -5.29 3.24 -2.10
C CYS A 82 -5.04 3.89 -3.46
N PHE A 83 -3.99 4.70 -3.55
CA PHE A 83 -3.62 5.38 -4.79
C PHE A 83 -2.20 5.94 -4.70
N HIS A 84 -1.37 5.71 -5.73
CA HIS A 84 0.04 6.08 -5.67
C HIS A 84 0.31 7.57 -5.95
N ASP A 85 -0.19 8.08 -7.09
CA ASP A 85 0.14 9.44 -7.52
C ASP A 85 -0.74 10.46 -6.79
N VAL A 86 -0.20 11.63 -6.51
CA VAL A 86 -1.00 12.72 -5.95
C VAL A 86 -2.06 13.23 -6.94
N THR A 87 -1.88 12.92 -8.25
CA THR A 87 -2.81 13.29 -9.33
C THR A 87 -3.45 12.05 -9.98
N LEU A 88 -4.68 12.20 -10.44
CA LEU A 88 -5.52 11.16 -11.05
C LEU A 88 -5.23 10.92 -12.54
N ASP A 89 -4.42 11.79 -13.16
CA ASP A 89 -4.30 11.95 -14.63
C ASP A 89 -3.79 10.69 -15.34
N ASP A 90 -2.78 10.00 -14.77
CA ASP A 90 -2.07 8.93 -15.48
C ASP A 90 -2.72 7.55 -15.34
N THR A 91 -3.37 7.28 -14.21
CA THR A 91 -3.87 5.94 -13.88
C THR A 91 -5.39 5.86 -13.72
N THR A 92 -6.13 6.93 -14.08
CA THR A 92 -7.60 6.91 -14.12
C THR A 92 -8.14 7.52 -15.42
N ASP A 93 -9.45 7.41 -15.60
CA ASP A 93 -10.20 8.00 -16.70
C ASP A 93 -10.67 9.44 -16.41
N ILE A 94 -10.08 10.13 -15.44
CA ILE A 94 -10.48 11.49 -15.00
C ILE A 94 -10.59 12.49 -16.15
N ASN A 95 -9.75 12.37 -17.19
CA ASN A 95 -9.77 13.24 -18.34
C ASN A 95 -11.01 13.05 -19.23
N ASP A 96 -11.76 11.95 -19.09
CA ASP A 96 -13.00 11.66 -19.78
C ASP A 96 -14.22 12.24 -19.03
N HIS A 97 -14.04 12.71 -17.79
CA HIS A 97 -15.06 13.27 -16.93
C HIS A 97 -15.18 14.78 -17.10
N THR A 98 -16.05 15.20 -18.03
CA THR A 98 -16.24 16.63 -18.37
C THR A 98 -16.74 17.47 -17.21
N GLU A 99 -17.46 16.87 -16.26
CA GLU A 99 -17.96 17.51 -15.03
C GLU A 99 -16.84 17.97 -14.10
N PHE A 100 -15.63 17.44 -14.25
CA PHE A 100 -14.46 17.82 -13.46
C PHE A 100 -13.46 18.69 -14.23
N SER A 101 -13.75 19.10 -15.45
CA SER A 101 -12.79 19.75 -16.35
C SER A 101 -12.17 21.06 -15.83
N ASP A 102 -12.85 21.76 -14.90
CA ASP A 102 -12.39 23.01 -14.28
C ASP A 102 -11.59 22.79 -12.98
N ARG A 103 -11.35 21.52 -12.58
CA ARG A 103 -10.76 21.18 -11.29
C ARG A 103 -9.27 20.91 -11.33
N LYS A 104 -8.59 21.08 -12.47
CA LYS A 104 -7.12 21.04 -12.52
C LYS A 104 -6.53 22.15 -11.66
N ARG A 105 -5.52 21.79 -10.87
CA ARG A 105 -4.78 22.70 -9.98
C ARG A 105 -3.28 22.51 -10.18
N THR A 106 -2.52 23.48 -9.67
CA THR A 106 -1.07 23.37 -9.55
C THR A 106 -0.73 23.52 -8.08
N TYR A 107 -0.11 22.49 -7.51
CA TYR A 107 0.41 22.51 -6.15
C TYR A 107 1.91 22.19 -6.14
N GLU A 108 2.60 22.70 -5.14
CA GLU A 108 3.95 22.24 -4.88
C GLU A 108 3.90 20.87 -4.18
N VAL A 109 4.52 19.88 -4.78
CA VAL A 109 4.68 18.53 -4.22
C VAL A 109 6.16 18.22 -4.23
N GLU A 110 6.74 17.92 -3.07
CA GLU A 110 8.18 17.62 -2.97
C GLU A 110 9.06 18.69 -3.63
N ARG A 111 8.73 19.95 -3.45
CA ARG A 111 9.42 21.14 -4.02
C ARG A 111 9.36 21.28 -5.53
N VAL A 112 8.47 20.53 -6.18
CA VAL A 112 8.20 20.62 -7.61
C VAL A 112 6.76 21.02 -7.86
N ASN A 113 6.53 21.98 -8.77
CA ASN A 113 5.17 22.32 -9.17
C ASN A 113 4.59 21.22 -10.05
N VAL A 114 3.54 20.57 -9.55
CA VAL A 114 2.78 19.54 -10.24
C VAL A 114 1.43 20.11 -10.64
N THR A 115 0.99 19.85 -11.88
CA THR A 115 -0.32 20.30 -12.38
C THR A 115 -1.15 19.08 -12.78
N GLY A 116 -2.36 18.96 -12.25
CA GLY A 116 -3.26 17.84 -12.55
C GLY A 116 -4.55 17.90 -11.73
N TYR A 117 -5.27 16.79 -11.71
CA TYR A 117 -6.44 16.57 -10.86
C TYR A 117 -5.98 15.88 -9.57
N PHE A 118 -5.84 16.63 -8.49
CA PHE A 118 -5.29 16.09 -7.23
C PHE A 118 -6.32 15.26 -6.46
N VAL A 119 -5.90 14.13 -5.92
CA VAL A 119 -6.74 13.23 -5.10
C VAL A 119 -7.39 14.00 -3.94
N VAL A 120 -6.64 14.89 -3.28
CA VAL A 120 -7.08 15.72 -2.15
C VAL A 120 -8.18 16.73 -2.50
N ASP A 121 -8.46 16.96 -3.78
CA ASP A 121 -9.51 17.87 -4.24
C ASP A 121 -10.86 17.17 -4.48
N PHE A 122 -10.90 15.83 -4.44
CA PHE A 122 -12.08 15.02 -4.72
C PHE A 122 -12.58 14.31 -3.47
N THR A 123 -13.91 14.28 -3.28
CA THR A 123 -14.53 13.45 -2.23
C THR A 123 -14.42 11.97 -2.57
N LEU A 124 -14.56 11.09 -1.56
CA LEU A 124 -14.58 9.66 -1.82
C LEU A 124 -15.68 9.27 -2.82
N GLU A 125 -16.85 9.89 -2.74
CA GLU A 125 -17.95 9.63 -3.68
C GLU A 125 -17.54 9.93 -5.12
N GLU A 126 -16.90 11.08 -5.37
CA GLU A 126 -16.36 11.46 -6.69
C GLU A 126 -15.26 10.48 -7.15
N LEU A 127 -14.29 10.15 -6.27
CA LEU A 127 -13.23 9.19 -6.59
C LEU A 127 -13.76 7.80 -6.97
N LYS A 128 -14.84 7.35 -6.34
CA LYS A 128 -15.48 6.05 -6.65
C LYS A 128 -16.17 6.04 -8.03
N THR A 129 -16.45 7.17 -8.66
CA THR A 129 -16.97 7.22 -10.03
C THR A 129 -15.90 6.90 -11.07
N LEU A 130 -14.63 7.18 -10.76
CA LEU A 130 -13.50 6.99 -11.64
C LEU A 130 -13.15 5.52 -11.85
N LYS A 131 -12.62 5.22 -13.03
CA LYS A 131 -12.10 3.91 -13.40
C LYS A 131 -10.58 3.98 -13.56
N VAL A 132 -9.91 2.98 -13.02
CA VAL A 132 -8.45 2.90 -13.12
C VAL A 132 -8.00 2.26 -14.42
N LYS A 133 -6.80 2.61 -14.85
CA LYS A 133 -6.14 2.05 -16.04
C LYS A 133 -4.68 1.69 -15.72
N GLN A 134 -4.10 0.83 -16.54
CA GLN A 134 -2.70 0.48 -16.44
C GLN A 134 -1.80 1.70 -16.62
N ARG A 135 -0.82 1.85 -15.73
CA ARG A 135 0.20 2.90 -15.77
C ARG A 135 1.06 2.85 -17.04
N TYR A 136 1.42 1.66 -17.48
CA TYR A 136 2.34 1.47 -18.59
C TYR A 136 1.66 0.83 -19.80
N SER A 137 1.81 1.47 -20.96
CA SER A 137 1.19 1.02 -22.21
C SER A 137 1.67 -0.35 -22.71
N PHE A 138 2.85 -0.82 -22.26
CA PHE A 138 3.38 -2.14 -22.63
C PHE A 138 2.78 -3.29 -21.80
N ARG A 139 2.05 -2.99 -20.72
CA ARG A 139 1.31 -3.99 -19.94
C ARG A 139 -0.05 -4.28 -20.57
N ASP A 140 -0.69 -5.36 -20.13
CA ASP A 140 -2.02 -5.74 -20.61
C ASP A 140 -3.06 -4.66 -20.29
N GLN A 141 -3.70 -4.12 -21.32
CA GLN A 141 -4.69 -3.04 -21.21
C GLN A 141 -6.13 -3.56 -21.07
N GLN A 142 -6.35 -4.89 -21.08
CA GLN A 142 -7.70 -5.47 -21.08
C GLN A 142 -8.56 -5.11 -19.87
N TYR A 143 -7.93 -4.70 -18.77
CA TYR A 143 -8.60 -4.35 -17.51
C TYR A 143 -8.81 -2.84 -17.31
N ASN A 144 -8.36 -2.01 -18.24
CA ASN A 144 -8.60 -0.57 -18.18
C ASN A 144 -10.10 -0.26 -18.14
N GLY A 145 -10.50 0.66 -17.29
CA GLY A 145 -11.90 1.07 -17.14
C GLY A 145 -12.81 0.08 -16.41
N LYS A 146 -12.29 -1.06 -15.92
CA LYS A 146 -13.11 -2.09 -15.26
C LYS A 146 -13.20 -1.94 -13.74
N TYR A 147 -12.19 -1.37 -13.10
CA TYR A 147 -12.10 -1.30 -11.64
C TYR A 147 -12.08 0.14 -11.15
N SER A 148 -12.52 0.35 -9.92
CA SER A 148 -12.55 1.67 -9.27
C SER A 148 -11.49 1.75 -8.18
N ILE A 149 -11.18 2.98 -7.76
CA ILE A 149 -10.34 3.27 -6.59
C ILE A 149 -10.97 2.64 -5.35
N ILE A 150 -10.16 2.01 -4.51
CA ILE A 150 -10.60 1.40 -3.26
C ILE A 150 -10.12 2.19 -2.04
N THR A 151 -10.82 2.02 -0.93
CA THR A 151 -10.43 2.62 0.36
C THR A 151 -9.38 1.77 1.07
N PHE A 152 -8.67 2.38 2.01
CA PHE A 152 -7.74 1.68 2.90
C PHE A 152 -8.44 0.57 3.70
N GLU A 153 -9.69 0.79 4.13
CA GLU A 153 -10.46 -0.24 4.83
C GLU A 153 -10.81 -1.43 3.92
N GLU A 154 -11.16 -1.18 2.65
CA GLU A 154 -11.38 -2.25 1.66
C GLU A 154 -10.11 -3.08 1.45
N TYR A 155 -8.94 -2.43 1.31
CA TYR A 155 -7.64 -3.10 1.20
C TYR A 155 -7.32 -3.97 2.43
N ILE A 156 -7.47 -3.43 3.64
CA ILE A 156 -7.28 -4.17 4.89
C ILE A 156 -8.17 -5.41 4.91
N THR A 157 -9.43 -5.25 4.51
CA THR A 157 -10.42 -6.34 4.49
C THR A 157 -10.04 -7.45 3.52
N ILE A 158 -9.39 -7.14 2.39
CA ILE A 158 -8.86 -8.13 1.43
C ILE A 158 -7.83 -9.04 2.12
N ALA A 159 -6.85 -8.47 2.82
CA ALA A 159 -5.85 -9.25 3.54
C ALA A 159 -6.45 -10.10 4.67
N LEU A 160 -7.36 -9.51 5.45
CA LEU A 160 -8.02 -10.21 6.56
C LEU A 160 -8.91 -11.37 6.10
N ASN A 161 -9.52 -11.28 4.92
CA ASN A 161 -10.41 -12.31 4.38
C ASN A 161 -9.69 -13.37 3.54
N ALA A 162 -8.39 -13.27 3.31
CA ALA A 162 -7.62 -14.30 2.62
C ALA A 162 -7.67 -15.63 3.38
N ASP A 163 -7.60 -16.77 2.68
CA ASP A 163 -7.65 -18.11 3.29
C ASP A 163 -6.41 -18.44 4.15
N ARG A 164 -5.31 -17.73 3.94
CA ARG A 164 -4.05 -17.81 4.70
C ARG A 164 -3.72 -16.48 5.35
N THR A 165 -2.74 -16.45 6.24
CA THR A 165 -2.20 -15.21 6.76
C THR A 165 -1.46 -14.47 5.65
N VAL A 166 -1.90 -13.25 5.38
CA VAL A 166 -1.31 -12.30 4.45
C VAL A 166 -1.06 -11.00 5.21
N GLY A 167 0.18 -10.51 5.14
CA GLY A 167 0.54 -9.24 5.73
C GLY A 167 0.10 -8.07 4.85
N ILE A 168 0.00 -6.90 5.47
CA ILE A 168 -0.17 -5.63 4.78
C ILE A 168 1.08 -4.77 4.92
N TYR A 169 1.35 -3.95 3.88
CA TYR A 169 2.54 -3.12 3.82
C TYR A 169 2.16 -1.70 3.32
N PRO A 170 1.30 -0.96 4.09
CA PRO A 170 0.81 0.34 3.64
C PRO A 170 1.87 1.45 3.77
N GLU A 171 1.97 2.31 2.75
CA GLU A 171 2.75 3.54 2.76
C GLU A 171 1.87 4.73 3.14
N ILE A 172 2.34 5.57 4.07
CA ILE A 172 1.82 6.94 4.22
C ILE A 172 2.44 7.80 3.13
N LYS A 173 1.63 8.08 2.10
CA LYS A 173 2.09 8.75 0.88
C LYS A 173 1.96 10.27 0.99
N ASN A 174 3.04 10.99 0.65
CA ASN A 174 3.07 12.46 0.61
C ASN A 174 2.39 13.14 1.82
N PRO A 175 2.76 12.80 3.09
CA PRO A 175 2.04 13.27 4.27
C PRO A 175 2.03 14.80 4.41
N VAL A 176 3.09 15.50 3.99
CA VAL A 176 3.14 16.96 4.00
C VAL A 176 2.04 17.54 3.11
N HIS A 177 1.99 17.11 1.84
CA HIS A 177 0.98 17.55 0.87
C HIS A 177 -0.45 17.22 1.34
N VAL A 178 -0.68 16.00 1.83
CA VAL A 178 -2.01 15.59 2.30
C VAL A 178 -2.46 16.42 3.51
N ASN A 179 -1.59 16.64 4.48
CA ASN A 179 -1.91 17.43 5.67
C ASN A 179 -2.13 18.93 5.37
N GLU A 180 -1.51 19.48 4.33
CA GLU A 180 -1.72 20.86 3.89
C GLU A 180 -3.09 21.07 3.21
N HIS A 181 -3.60 20.07 2.50
CA HIS A 181 -4.77 20.21 1.65
C HIS A 181 -6.04 19.57 2.20
N VAL A 182 -5.93 18.55 3.06
CA VAL A 182 -7.09 17.89 3.69
C VAL A 182 -7.38 18.51 5.06
N LYS A 183 -8.65 18.84 5.29
CA LYS A 183 -9.08 19.37 6.59
C LYS A 183 -9.47 18.23 7.53
N TRP A 184 -8.61 17.95 8.48
CA TRP A 184 -8.86 16.94 9.49
C TRP A 184 -9.71 17.51 10.66
N SER A 185 -10.63 16.68 11.15
CA SER A 185 -11.43 17.06 12.32
C SER A 185 -10.64 16.91 13.62
N ASN A 186 -11.00 17.74 14.62
CA ASN A 186 -10.49 17.61 16.00
C ASN A 186 -8.96 17.75 16.16
N GLY A 187 -8.30 18.47 15.26
CA GLY A 187 -6.85 18.69 15.31
C GLY A 187 -6.02 17.44 15.02
N LYS A 188 -6.61 16.43 14.39
CA LYS A 188 -5.90 15.24 13.91
C LYS A 188 -5.06 15.54 12.69
N THR A 189 -4.21 14.59 12.33
CA THR A 189 -3.42 14.57 11.10
C THR A 189 -3.74 13.33 10.27
N PHE A 190 -3.19 13.26 9.08
CA PHE A 190 -3.27 12.07 8.22
C PHE A 190 -2.76 10.81 8.95
N GLU A 191 -1.64 10.95 9.65
CA GLU A 191 -1.03 9.87 10.43
C GLU A 191 -1.94 9.36 11.55
N ASP A 192 -2.70 10.26 12.21
CA ASP A 192 -3.66 9.87 13.25
C ASP A 192 -4.79 9.02 12.66
N ILE A 193 -5.39 9.45 11.55
CA ILE A 193 -6.47 8.70 10.89
C ILE A 193 -5.96 7.36 10.36
N PHE A 194 -4.73 7.34 9.81
CA PHE A 194 -4.09 6.13 9.33
C PHE A 194 -3.92 5.10 10.46
N VAL A 195 -3.31 5.50 11.58
CA VAL A 195 -3.08 4.58 12.71
C VAL A 195 -4.39 4.16 13.39
N GLU A 196 -5.35 5.06 13.53
CA GLU A 196 -6.67 4.73 14.07
C GLU A 196 -7.39 3.68 13.21
N THR A 197 -7.26 3.79 11.89
CA THR A 197 -7.80 2.79 10.96
C THR A 197 -7.14 1.43 11.20
N LEU A 198 -5.83 1.37 11.29
CA LEU A 198 -5.11 0.12 11.58
C LEU A 198 -5.54 -0.50 12.92
N LEU A 199 -5.61 0.31 13.98
CA LEU A 199 -6.03 -0.15 15.31
C LEU A 199 -7.48 -0.64 15.34
N LYS A 200 -8.39 0.01 14.60
CA LYS A 200 -9.77 -0.42 14.40
C LYS A 200 -9.87 -1.85 13.88
N TYR A 201 -8.95 -2.22 12.97
CA TYR A 201 -8.88 -3.56 12.39
C TYR A 201 -7.96 -4.52 13.16
N GLY A 202 -7.42 -4.11 14.32
CA GLY A 202 -6.67 -4.96 15.23
C GLY A 202 -5.18 -5.10 14.92
N TYR A 203 -4.61 -4.30 14.00
CA TYR A 203 -3.17 -4.29 13.73
C TYR A 203 -2.40 -3.70 14.90
N LYS A 204 -1.55 -4.50 15.50
CA LYS A 204 -0.72 -4.15 16.67
C LYS A 204 0.39 -5.17 16.87
N GLY A 205 1.35 -4.82 17.72
CA GLY A 205 2.43 -5.70 18.15
C GLY A 205 3.72 -5.43 17.39
N THR A 206 4.81 -5.57 18.13
CA THR A 206 6.17 -5.41 17.61
C THR A 206 6.52 -6.51 16.63
N TYR A 207 7.49 -6.25 15.77
CA TYR A 207 8.00 -7.22 14.79
C TYR A 207 8.29 -8.58 15.42
N LEU A 208 7.83 -9.65 14.78
CA LEU A 208 7.92 -11.04 15.23
C LEU A 208 7.20 -11.40 16.53
N SER A 209 6.43 -10.49 17.16
CA SER A 209 5.56 -10.85 18.28
C SER A 209 4.44 -11.81 17.83
N GLU A 210 3.84 -12.53 18.78
CA GLU A 210 2.75 -13.46 18.49
C GLU A 210 1.56 -12.78 17.78
N SER A 211 1.23 -11.54 18.18
CA SER A 211 0.16 -10.75 17.53
C SER A 211 0.55 -10.38 16.11
N TRP A 212 1.78 -9.96 15.88
CA TRP A 212 2.28 -9.60 14.54
C TRP A 212 2.32 -10.83 13.63
N LEU A 213 2.80 -11.99 14.09
CA LEU A 213 2.85 -13.21 13.29
C LEU A 213 1.46 -13.67 12.81
N LYS A 214 0.41 -13.36 13.57
CA LYS A 214 -0.99 -13.67 13.22
C LYS A 214 -1.61 -12.64 12.29
N GLN A 215 -1.20 -11.38 12.39
CA GLN A 215 -1.72 -10.25 11.61
C GLN A 215 -0.58 -9.29 11.26
N PRO A 216 0.26 -9.69 10.28
CA PRO A 216 1.49 -8.97 9.99
C PRO A 216 1.25 -7.63 9.31
N ILE A 217 2.04 -6.64 9.70
CA ILE A 217 2.07 -5.32 9.11
C ILE A 217 3.48 -4.75 9.13
N PHE A 218 3.84 -4.01 8.09
CA PHE A 218 4.89 -3.00 8.13
C PHE A 218 4.31 -1.68 7.64
N ILE A 219 4.56 -0.60 8.35
CA ILE A 219 4.17 0.76 7.95
C ILE A 219 5.38 1.40 7.29
N GLN A 220 5.24 1.94 6.09
CA GLN A 220 6.35 2.58 5.41
C GLN A 220 6.08 4.07 5.11
N CYS A 221 7.14 4.87 5.02
CA CYS A 221 7.06 6.29 4.64
C CYS A 221 8.44 6.81 4.21
N PHE A 222 8.46 7.75 3.25
CA PHE A 222 9.64 8.54 2.90
C PHE A 222 9.90 9.71 3.85
N GLY A 223 8.88 10.12 4.61
CA GLY A 223 8.99 11.19 5.61
C GLY A 223 9.41 10.64 6.97
N PRO A 224 10.66 10.88 7.43
CA PRO A 224 11.09 10.41 8.74
C PRO A 224 10.27 11.00 9.89
N ALA A 225 9.77 12.24 9.79
CA ALA A 225 8.96 12.86 10.83
C ALA A 225 7.65 12.09 11.07
N SER A 226 6.98 11.63 10.01
CA SER A 226 5.76 10.80 10.15
C SER A 226 6.06 9.47 10.87
N LEU A 227 7.18 8.80 10.56
CA LEU A 227 7.56 7.55 11.23
C LEU A 227 7.88 7.75 12.70
N ILE A 228 8.60 8.84 13.03
CA ILE A 228 8.91 9.22 14.42
C ILE A 228 7.61 9.54 15.17
N TYR A 229 6.71 10.30 14.58
CA TYR A 229 5.40 10.59 15.16
C TYR A 229 4.60 9.30 15.43
N LEU A 230 4.53 8.39 14.44
CA LEU A 230 3.83 7.12 14.56
C LEU A 230 4.43 6.21 15.62
N SER A 231 5.74 6.30 15.93
CA SER A 231 6.36 5.49 16.97
C SER A 231 5.79 5.77 18.36
N SER A 232 5.20 6.95 18.56
CA SER A 232 4.48 7.30 19.79
C SER A 232 3.03 6.83 19.82
N LYS A 233 2.49 6.35 18.70
CA LYS A 233 1.06 5.98 18.53
C LYS A 233 0.83 4.48 18.40
N THR A 234 1.81 3.75 17.86
CA THR A 234 1.71 2.30 17.63
C THR A 234 3.06 1.62 17.75
N ASP A 235 3.06 0.40 18.28
CA ASP A 235 4.21 -0.51 18.32
C ASP A 235 4.41 -1.31 17.03
N SER A 236 3.51 -1.19 16.06
CA SER A 236 3.65 -1.83 14.74
C SER A 236 4.97 -1.45 14.08
N PRO A 237 5.69 -2.40 13.46
CA PRO A 237 6.99 -2.14 12.84
C PRO A 237 6.90 -1.14 11.69
N LYS A 238 7.90 -0.28 11.60
CA LYS A 238 8.01 0.81 10.63
C LYS A 238 9.26 0.65 9.78
N ILE A 239 9.16 1.03 8.51
CA ILE A 239 10.24 0.99 7.52
C ILE A 239 10.44 2.41 6.99
N PHE A 240 11.68 2.90 7.09
CA PHE A 240 12.05 4.18 6.51
C PHE A 240 12.46 4.00 5.05
N LEU A 241 11.68 4.57 4.13
CA LEU A 241 11.95 4.52 2.69
C LEU A 241 13.04 5.52 2.32
N ILE A 242 13.96 5.07 1.47
CA ILE A 242 15.09 5.85 0.95
C ILE A 242 15.03 5.82 -0.57
N ASP A 243 14.90 6.99 -1.19
CA ASP A 243 14.75 7.14 -2.63
C ASP A 243 16.11 7.22 -3.35
N ASP A 244 16.08 7.66 -4.60
CA ASP A 244 17.27 7.97 -5.42
C ASP A 244 18.23 8.92 -4.69
N VAL A 245 19.51 8.80 -5.00
CA VAL A 245 20.58 9.62 -4.40
C VAL A 245 20.39 11.14 -4.62
N SER A 246 19.61 11.53 -5.62
CA SER A 246 19.31 12.93 -5.92
C SER A 246 18.07 13.47 -5.21
N VAL A 247 17.21 12.59 -4.65
CA VAL A 247 15.95 12.97 -4.00
C VAL A 247 16.17 13.27 -2.52
N ARG A 248 15.60 14.38 -2.05
CA ARG A 248 15.64 14.78 -0.63
C ARG A 248 14.36 14.35 0.08
N THR A 249 14.45 14.15 1.41
CA THR A 249 13.27 13.85 2.22
C THR A 249 12.22 14.98 2.11
N GLN A 250 10.95 14.59 2.02
CA GLN A 250 9.84 15.52 1.77
C GLN A 250 9.67 16.54 2.91
N ASP A 251 9.77 16.09 4.14
CA ASP A 251 9.51 16.83 5.38
C ASP A 251 10.74 17.59 5.89
N THR A 252 11.89 16.91 6.00
CA THR A 252 13.09 17.48 6.63
C THR A 252 14.12 18.02 5.64
N ASN A 253 13.93 17.83 4.32
CA ASN A 253 14.83 18.28 3.25
C ASN A 253 16.27 17.72 3.36
N GLN A 254 16.42 16.57 3.99
CA GLN A 254 17.72 15.92 4.11
C GLN A 254 18.12 15.22 2.82
N SER A 255 19.40 15.28 2.50
CA SER A 255 19.98 14.60 1.33
C SER A 255 20.14 13.11 1.59
N TYR A 256 20.29 12.34 0.50
CA TYR A 256 20.62 10.91 0.57
C TYR A 256 21.85 10.66 1.46
N ALA A 257 22.92 11.44 1.29
CA ALA A 257 24.15 11.28 2.05
C ALA A 257 23.92 11.51 3.56
N GLU A 258 23.02 12.43 3.95
CA GLU A 258 22.68 12.68 5.34
C GLU A 258 21.90 11.52 5.93
N ILE A 259 20.82 11.07 5.26
CA ILE A 259 19.92 10.02 5.78
C ILE A 259 20.52 8.61 5.74
N THR A 260 21.58 8.39 4.97
CA THR A 260 22.33 7.14 4.94
C THR A 260 23.65 7.18 5.70
N SER A 261 23.96 8.30 6.38
CA SER A 261 25.12 8.35 7.27
C SER A 261 24.95 7.42 8.48
N ASP A 262 26.07 6.93 9.04
CA ASP A 262 26.04 6.05 10.23
C ASP A 262 25.33 6.71 11.41
N SER A 263 25.55 8.01 11.60
CA SER A 263 24.89 8.77 12.66
C SER A 263 23.37 8.84 12.46
N TYR A 264 22.91 9.02 11.22
CA TYR A 264 21.48 9.07 10.95
C TYR A 264 20.84 7.68 11.01
N LEU A 265 21.47 6.65 10.46
CA LEU A 265 20.99 5.27 10.57
C LEU A 265 20.87 4.86 12.05
N SER A 266 21.86 5.20 12.88
CA SER A 266 21.79 4.98 14.33
C SER A 266 20.67 5.80 15.00
N TYR A 267 20.41 7.01 14.55
CA TYR A 267 19.30 7.82 15.06
C TYR A 267 17.95 7.23 14.70
N ILE A 268 17.71 6.92 13.41
CA ILE A 268 16.41 6.46 12.94
C ILE A 268 16.09 5.03 13.41
N SER A 269 17.10 4.20 13.70
CA SER A 269 16.92 2.84 14.23
C SER A 269 16.20 2.79 15.59
N GLN A 270 16.08 3.92 16.29
CA GLN A 270 15.28 4.02 17.52
C GLN A 270 13.76 4.02 17.24
N TYR A 271 13.34 4.29 16.02
CA TYR A 271 11.94 4.50 15.63
C TYR A 271 11.44 3.51 14.59
N VAL A 272 12.35 2.88 13.84
CA VAL A 272 12.02 1.94 12.76
C VAL A 272 12.72 0.61 12.96
N VAL A 273 12.17 -0.45 12.40
CA VAL A 273 12.79 -1.79 12.43
C VAL A 273 13.63 -2.06 11.18
N GLY A 274 13.54 -1.21 10.17
CA GLY A 274 14.29 -1.39 8.94
C GLY A 274 14.25 -0.19 8.02
N ILE A 275 15.02 -0.28 6.94
CA ILE A 275 15.05 0.69 5.84
C ILE A 275 14.55 0.03 4.55
N GLY A 276 13.89 0.82 3.71
CA GLY A 276 13.46 0.41 2.37
C GLY A 276 14.19 1.26 1.31
N PRO A 277 15.41 0.89 0.91
CA PRO A 277 16.16 1.64 -0.08
C PRO A 277 15.71 1.32 -1.51
N TRP A 278 15.71 2.31 -2.40
CA TRP A 278 15.64 2.04 -3.83
C TRP A 278 16.76 1.09 -4.23
N LYS A 279 16.42 0.02 -4.95
CA LYS A 279 17.36 -1.09 -5.27
C LYS A 279 18.68 -0.64 -5.90
N ASP A 280 18.62 0.44 -6.71
CA ASP A 280 19.80 0.98 -7.40
C ASP A 280 20.74 1.76 -6.47
N THR A 281 20.34 2.06 -5.24
CA THR A 281 21.22 2.57 -4.17
C THR A 281 21.94 1.45 -3.42
N VAL A 282 21.44 0.22 -3.55
CA VAL A 282 22.06 -0.98 -2.99
C VAL A 282 23.04 -1.60 -3.98
N VAL A 283 22.62 -1.78 -5.24
CA VAL A 283 23.46 -2.25 -6.34
C VAL A 283 23.31 -1.29 -7.51
N PRO A 284 24.13 -0.24 -7.59
CA PRO A 284 24.03 0.76 -8.65
C PRO A 284 24.27 0.16 -10.05
N PRO A 285 23.46 0.49 -11.07
CA PRO A 285 23.77 0.14 -12.44
C PRO A 285 24.60 1.23 -13.12
N ILE A 286 25.59 0.82 -13.93
CA ILE A 286 26.30 1.70 -14.88
C ILE A 286 26.07 1.18 -16.29
N ASN A 287 25.57 2.02 -17.18
CA ASN A 287 25.19 1.62 -18.54
C ASN A 287 24.26 0.40 -18.57
N ASN A 288 23.37 0.30 -17.59
CA ASN A 288 22.44 -0.80 -17.38
C ASN A 288 23.08 -2.16 -17.03
N TYR A 289 24.35 -2.19 -16.61
CA TYR A 289 24.99 -3.34 -16.00
C TYR A 289 25.18 -3.12 -14.49
N LEU A 290 24.99 -4.17 -13.70
CA LEU A 290 25.17 -4.11 -12.26
C LEU A 290 26.62 -3.87 -11.87
N THR A 291 26.85 -3.01 -10.90
CA THR A 291 28.16 -2.81 -10.25
C THR A 291 28.25 -3.62 -8.96
N PRO A 292 29.41 -3.66 -8.29
CA PRO A 292 29.48 -4.18 -6.92
C PRO A 292 28.48 -3.45 -6.00
N PRO A 293 27.89 -4.15 -5.01
CA PRO A 293 26.97 -3.53 -4.07
C PRO A 293 27.66 -2.46 -3.22
N THR A 294 26.87 -1.49 -2.77
CA THR A 294 27.31 -0.53 -1.74
C THR A 294 27.35 -1.19 -0.37
N ASP A 295 27.89 -0.51 0.62
CA ASP A 295 27.97 -0.97 2.01
C ASP A 295 26.69 -0.68 2.83
N LEU A 296 25.65 -0.10 2.21
CA LEU A 296 24.43 0.33 2.90
C LEU A 296 23.75 -0.82 3.66
N VAL A 297 23.67 -2.00 3.04
CA VAL A 297 23.05 -3.18 3.66
C VAL A 297 23.86 -3.64 4.88
N GLU A 298 25.20 -3.73 4.76
CA GLU A 298 26.07 -4.12 5.86
C GLU A 298 25.93 -3.17 7.05
N ARG A 299 25.94 -1.85 6.79
CA ARG A 299 25.80 -0.83 7.84
C ARG A 299 24.41 -0.85 8.50
N ALA A 300 23.35 -1.10 7.72
CA ALA A 300 22.01 -1.27 8.27
C ALA A 300 21.91 -2.52 9.17
N HIS A 301 22.43 -3.64 8.71
CA HIS A 301 22.44 -4.88 9.49
C HIS A 301 23.29 -4.77 10.77
N ALA A 302 24.39 -4.01 10.75
CA ALA A 302 25.18 -3.73 11.97
C ALA A 302 24.38 -3.00 13.07
N LEU A 303 23.27 -2.34 12.69
CA LEU A 303 22.33 -1.69 13.60
C LEU A 303 21.05 -2.53 13.84
N ASN A 304 21.04 -3.79 13.42
CA ASN A 304 19.88 -4.68 13.43
C ASN A 304 18.66 -4.13 12.68
N LEU A 305 18.88 -3.30 11.66
CA LEU A 305 17.83 -2.86 10.77
C LEU A 305 17.61 -3.89 9.66
N GLU A 306 16.36 -4.27 9.43
CA GLU A 306 15.94 -5.02 8.23
C GLU A 306 16.15 -4.15 6.98
N VAL A 307 16.35 -4.79 5.82
CA VAL A 307 16.51 -4.08 4.54
C VAL A 307 15.50 -4.61 3.53
N HIS A 308 14.57 -3.74 3.12
CA HIS A 308 13.46 -4.05 2.23
C HIS A 308 13.59 -3.25 0.92
N PRO A 309 14.47 -3.66 -0.01
CA PRO A 309 14.71 -2.89 -1.23
C PRO A 309 13.52 -2.94 -2.19
N TYR A 310 13.24 -1.83 -2.86
CA TYR A 310 12.18 -1.66 -3.85
C TYR A 310 12.74 -1.03 -5.15
N THR A 311 12.17 -1.17 -6.32
CA THR A 311 11.11 -2.07 -6.73
C THR A 311 11.70 -3.04 -7.75
N PHE A 312 11.57 -4.32 -7.48
CA PHE A 312 11.94 -5.35 -8.45
C PHE A 312 10.78 -5.57 -9.42
N ARG A 313 11.07 -5.49 -10.70
CA ARG A 313 10.14 -5.77 -11.79
C ARG A 313 10.80 -6.71 -12.77
N ASN A 314 10.11 -7.78 -13.15
CA ASN A 314 10.63 -8.84 -14.03
C ASN A 314 10.39 -8.56 -15.52
N GLU A 315 9.81 -7.40 -15.87
CA GLU A 315 9.67 -7.00 -17.27
C GLU A 315 11.03 -6.58 -17.84
N ASN A 316 11.38 -7.04 -19.04
CA ASN A 316 12.67 -6.78 -19.71
C ASN A 316 13.11 -5.32 -19.68
N LYS A 317 12.17 -4.38 -19.71
CA LYS A 317 12.44 -2.94 -19.64
C LYS A 317 13.16 -2.52 -18.36
N TYR A 318 12.93 -3.24 -17.25
CA TYR A 318 13.42 -2.90 -15.92
C TYR A 318 14.57 -3.80 -15.46
N LEU A 319 14.94 -4.80 -16.28
CA LEU A 319 16.05 -5.69 -15.97
C LEU A 319 17.38 -5.08 -16.39
N PRO A 320 18.41 -5.12 -15.53
CA PRO A 320 19.78 -4.93 -15.95
C PRO A 320 20.18 -5.91 -17.06
N PHE A 321 21.12 -5.53 -17.93
CA PHE A 321 21.56 -6.38 -19.04
C PHE A 321 22.14 -7.72 -18.59
N ASP A 322 22.62 -7.80 -17.35
CA ASP A 322 23.07 -9.04 -16.73
C ASP A 322 22.00 -10.13 -16.72
N PHE A 323 20.71 -9.77 -16.72
CA PHE A 323 19.58 -10.69 -16.62
C PHE A 323 18.75 -10.84 -17.90
N HIS A 324 19.12 -10.17 -18.98
CA HIS A 324 18.34 -10.20 -20.23
C HIS A 324 18.28 -11.60 -20.88
N GLN A 325 19.23 -12.49 -20.57
CA GLN A 325 19.28 -13.86 -21.12
C GLN A 325 18.63 -14.91 -20.22
N ASP A 326 18.39 -14.57 -18.94
CA ASP A 326 17.74 -15.43 -17.99
C ASP A 326 16.84 -14.62 -17.03
N PRO A 327 15.59 -14.38 -17.44
CA PRO A 327 14.65 -13.61 -16.62
C PRO A 327 14.31 -14.27 -15.29
N TYR A 328 14.63 -15.57 -15.11
CA TYR A 328 14.39 -16.30 -13.86
C TYR A 328 15.50 -16.12 -12.82
N GLN A 329 16.70 -15.69 -13.23
CA GLN A 329 17.79 -15.44 -12.28
C GLN A 329 17.58 -14.21 -11.40
N VAL A 330 16.71 -13.27 -11.81
CA VAL A 330 16.36 -12.10 -10.99
C VAL A 330 15.79 -12.48 -9.63
N THR A 331 15.11 -13.62 -9.54
CA THR A 331 14.52 -14.09 -8.28
C THR A 331 15.49 -14.81 -7.35
N THR A 332 16.65 -15.23 -7.84
CA THR A 332 17.60 -16.06 -7.06
C THR A 332 18.96 -15.39 -6.79
N GLY A 333 19.33 -14.37 -7.56
CA GLY A 333 20.69 -13.77 -7.53
C GLY A 333 20.84 -12.53 -6.68
N SER A 334 19.78 -11.75 -6.48
CA SER A 334 19.84 -10.45 -5.82
C SER A 334 19.51 -10.45 -4.31
N ILE A 335 19.26 -11.61 -3.72
CA ILE A 335 18.89 -11.77 -2.31
C ILE A 335 19.95 -12.59 -1.54
N LYS A 336 21.24 -12.41 -1.86
CA LYS A 336 22.30 -12.97 -1.01
C LYS A 336 22.93 -11.90 -0.15
#